data_b33fdf6dfd4cf38210adbec76f01c2bd
#
_entry.id   b33fdf6dfd4cf38210adbec76f01c2bd
#
_cell.length_a   1.000
_cell.length_b   1.000
_cell.length_c   1.000
_cell.angle_alpha   90.00
_cell.angle_beta   90.00
_cell.angle_gamma   90.00
#
_symmetry.space_group_name_H-M   'P 1'
#
loop_
_entity.id
_entity.type
_entity.pdbx_description
1 polymer ?
#
loop_
_entity_poly.entity_id
_entity_poly.type
_entity_poly.pdbx_seq_one_letter_code
_entity_poly.pdbx_strand_id
1 'polypeptide(L)'
;MIISFENSTIYADELPDGIALSNASLKRIKNIKVLTKAVITVENLTTYHDENKKEAVYIYLGGYHNKSKKELLEKIYKDNKSCEYLHEGDIDIYGFLILENLKVRTGIPFKPLLMDVNTLKRFYEAGIYKELNVSDIRMIEKNRENLKEYSEVLDFMLLNHCKVEQESIRAVRLLENS
;
A
#
# COMPACT_ATOMS: atom_id res chain seq x y z
N MET A 1 -0.34 -7.35 16.20
CA MET A 1 -1.72 -7.70 15.75
C MET A 1 -2.15 -9.02 16.35
N ILE A 2 -3.37 -9.11 16.88
CA ILE A 2 -3.91 -10.32 17.48
C ILE A 2 -5.05 -10.85 16.60
N ILE A 3 -4.97 -12.13 16.20
CA ILE A 3 -5.98 -12.79 15.36
C ILE A 3 -6.63 -13.90 16.20
N SER A 4 -7.93 -13.78 16.45
CA SER A 4 -8.68 -14.71 17.29
C SER A 4 -9.56 -15.64 16.44
N PHE A 5 -9.49 -16.92 16.76
CA PHE A 5 -10.35 -17.98 16.26
C PHE A 5 -11.27 -18.46 17.40
N GLU A 6 -12.07 -19.50 17.18
CA GLU A 6 -12.97 -20.01 18.21
C GLU A 6 -12.24 -20.54 19.44
N ASN A 7 -11.18 -21.32 19.23
CA ASN A 7 -10.44 -22.01 20.31
C ASN A 7 -8.94 -21.69 20.32
N SER A 8 -8.48 -20.66 19.58
CA SER A 8 -7.07 -20.30 19.51
C SER A 8 -6.88 -18.83 19.16
N THR A 9 -5.68 -18.32 19.48
CA THR A 9 -5.28 -16.95 19.18
C THR A 9 -3.86 -16.95 18.62
N ILE A 10 -3.61 -16.12 17.63
CA ILE A 10 -2.27 -15.88 17.05
C ILE A 10 -1.85 -14.44 17.40
N TYR A 11 -0.65 -14.30 17.95
CA TYR A 11 0.01 -13.02 18.18
C TYR A 11 1.00 -12.80 17.01
N ALA A 12 0.57 -12.05 16.00
CA ALA A 12 1.36 -11.88 14.78
C ALA A 12 2.62 -11.01 14.97
N ASP A 13 2.70 -10.24 16.04
CA ASP A 13 3.87 -9.47 16.45
C ASP A 13 5.02 -10.34 17.01
N GLU A 14 4.73 -11.57 17.39
CA GLU A 14 5.74 -12.57 17.78
C GLU A 14 6.36 -13.31 16.56
N LEU A 15 5.84 -13.05 15.35
CA LEU A 15 6.27 -13.69 14.11
C LEU A 15 7.06 -12.69 13.25
N PRO A 16 8.41 -12.71 13.30
CA PRO A 16 9.25 -11.68 12.65
C PRO A 16 9.03 -11.58 11.15
N ASP A 17 8.80 -12.71 10.47
CA ASP A 17 8.59 -12.76 9.01
C ASP A 17 7.11 -12.58 8.61
N GLY A 18 6.23 -12.37 9.61
CA GLY A 18 4.81 -12.28 9.38
C GLY A 18 4.11 -13.63 9.23
N ILE A 19 2.87 -13.60 8.76
CA ILE A 19 2.02 -14.79 8.63
C ILE A 19 1.26 -14.78 7.30
N ALA A 20 1.16 -15.93 6.68
CA ALA A 20 0.29 -16.15 5.53
C ALA A 20 -0.97 -16.91 5.98
N LEU A 21 -2.14 -16.42 5.59
CA LEU A 21 -3.43 -17.01 5.92
C LEU A 21 -4.06 -17.66 4.69
N SER A 22 -4.45 -18.93 4.81
CA SER A 22 -5.25 -19.59 3.79
C SER A 22 -6.69 -19.05 3.77
N ASN A 23 -7.40 -19.20 2.65
CA ASN A 23 -8.81 -18.85 2.56
C ASN A 23 -9.68 -19.58 3.60
N ALA A 24 -9.33 -20.82 3.92
CA ALA A 24 -10.04 -21.59 4.94
C ALA A 24 -9.81 -21.00 6.34
N SER A 25 -8.58 -20.62 6.65
CA SER A 25 -8.24 -19.95 7.92
C SER A 25 -8.94 -18.60 8.04
N LEU A 26 -8.93 -17.78 6.95
CA LEU A 26 -9.56 -16.48 6.91
C LEU A 26 -11.06 -16.52 7.27
N LYS A 27 -11.79 -17.52 6.74
CA LYS A 27 -13.22 -17.72 7.07
C LYS A 27 -13.48 -18.04 8.53
N ARG A 28 -12.51 -18.61 9.24
CA ARG A 28 -12.63 -19.02 10.65
C ARG A 28 -12.23 -17.92 11.63
N ILE A 29 -11.66 -16.82 11.17
CA ILE A 29 -11.30 -15.67 12.03
C ILE A 29 -12.56 -15.04 12.59
N LYS A 30 -12.62 -14.92 13.89
CA LYS A 30 -13.70 -14.28 14.66
C LYS A 30 -13.46 -12.79 14.86
N ASN A 31 -12.22 -12.42 15.20
CA ASN A 31 -11.84 -11.04 15.49
C ASN A 31 -10.38 -10.79 15.11
N ILE A 32 -10.06 -9.56 14.68
CA ILE A 32 -8.69 -9.10 14.46
C ILE A 32 -8.51 -7.79 15.22
N LYS A 33 -7.60 -7.78 16.20
CA LYS A 33 -7.24 -6.58 16.96
C LYS A 33 -5.89 -6.05 16.49
N VAL A 34 -5.87 -4.85 15.92
CA VAL A 34 -4.65 -4.10 15.61
C VAL A 34 -4.17 -3.40 16.89
N LEU A 35 -2.89 -3.50 17.20
CA LEU A 35 -2.27 -2.91 18.40
C LEU A 35 -1.50 -1.62 18.08
N THR A 36 -1.34 -1.31 16.81
CA THR A 36 -0.66 -0.11 16.30
C THR A 36 -1.69 0.94 15.84
N LYS A 37 -1.22 2.13 15.48
CA LYS A 37 -2.10 3.21 15.02
C LYS A 37 -2.46 3.11 13.53
N ALA A 38 -1.69 2.35 12.75
CA ALA A 38 -1.86 2.26 11.31
C ALA A 38 -1.89 0.84 10.78
N VAL A 39 -2.61 0.67 9.67
CA VAL A 39 -2.61 -0.50 8.80
C VAL A 39 -2.14 -0.03 7.43
N ILE A 40 -1.05 -0.60 6.94
CA ILE A 40 -0.41 -0.22 5.68
C ILE A 40 -0.47 -1.40 4.72
N THR A 41 -1.01 -1.16 3.54
CA THR A 41 -0.94 -2.13 2.43
C THR A 41 0.25 -1.80 1.56
N VAL A 42 1.01 -2.82 1.13
CA VAL A 42 2.19 -2.68 0.26
C VAL A 42 2.05 -3.57 -0.97
N GLU A 43 2.52 -3.09 -2.11
CA GLU A 43 2.46 -3.83 -3.37
C GLU A 43 3.67 -4.74 -3.55
N ASN A 44 4.84 -4.33 -3.08
CA ASN A 44 6.10 -5.02 -3.27
C ASN A 44 6.44 -5.93 -2.08
N LEU A 45 6.86 -7.18 -2.36
CA LEU A 45 7.22 -8.14 -1.33
C LEU A 45 8.52 -7.76 -0.60
N THR A 46 9.48 -7.17 -1.31
CA THR A 46 10.73 -6.71 -0.72
C THR A 46 10.45 -5.60 0.30
N THR A 47 9.64 -4.60 -0.06
CA THR A 47 9.18 -3.55 0.86
C THR A 47 8.50 -4.15 2.08
N TYR A 48 7.60 -5.14 1.90
CA TYR A 48 6.93 -5.81 3.02
C TYR A 48 7.91 -6.45 4.02
N HIS A 49 8.98 -7.08 3.55
CA HIS A 49 9.95 -7.75 4.44
C HIS A 49 10.83 -6.77 5.21
N ASP A 50 11.04 -5.59 4.67
CA ASP A 50 12.02 -4.65 5.18
C ASP A 50 11.44 -3.53 6.06
N GLU A 51 10.09 -3.40 6.07
CA GLU A 51 9.42 -2.40 6.88
C GLU A 51 9.49 -2.67 8.40
N ASN A 52 9.56 -1.59 9.19
CA ASN A 52 9.52 -1.67 10.64
C ASN A 52 8.12 -2.02 11.15
N LYS A 53 7.85 -3.30 11.27
CA LYS A 53 6.54 -3.85 11.68
C LYS A 53 6.11 -3.51 13.12
N LYS A 54 6.94 -2.77 13.88
CA LYS A 54 6.58 -2.33 15.25
C LYS A 54 5.64 -1.14 15.26
N GLU A 55 5.65 -0.31 14.21
CA GLU A 55 4.88 0.93 14.16
C GLU A 55 3.51 0.78 13.48
N ALA A 56 3.39 -0.19 12.58
CA ALA A 56 2.15 -0.46 11.83
C ALA A 56 1.95 -1.96 11.59
N VAL A 57 0.73 -2.31 11.18
CA VAL A 57 0.44 -3.63 10.59
C VAL A 57 0.59 -3.52 9.08
N TYR A 58 1.52 -4.28 8.52
CA TYR A 58 1.74 -4.33 7.07
C TYR A 58 1.00 -5.50 6.43
N ILE A 59 0.33 -5.25 5.30
CA ILE A 59 -0.41 -6.24 4.52
C ILE A 59 0.12 -6.25 3.09
N TYR A 60 0.77 -7.33 2.70
CA TYR A 60 1.25 -7.51 1.32
C TYR A 60 0.09 -7.79 0.35
N LEU A 61 -0.04 -6.97 -0.69
CA LEU A 61 -1.07 -7.11 -1.71
C LEU A 61 -0.57 -7.79 -2.99
N GLY A 62 0.67 -7.54 -3.43
CA GLY A 62 1.18 -8.04 -4.69
C GLY A 62 0.37 -7.53 -5.89
N GLY A 63 0.18 -6.22 -5.97
CA GLY A 63 -0.62 -5.55 -7.00
C GLY A 63 -2.13 -5.58 -6.71
N TYR A 64 -2.97 -5.72 -7.74
CA TYR A 64 -4.43 -5.76 -7.57
C TYR A 64 -4.87 -6.86 -6.60
N HIS A 65 -5.62 -6.47 -5.58
CA HIS A 65 -6.07 -7.40 -4.54
C HIS A 65 -7.17 -8.33 -5.04
N ASN A 66 -7.09 -9.60 -4.62
CA ASN A 66 -8.10 -10.62 -4.89
C ASN A 66 -9.19 -10.63 -3.80
N LYS A 67 -10.18 -11.53 -3.96
CA LYS A 67 -11.30 -11.68 -3.02
C LYS A 67 -10.85 -11.93 -1.58
N SER A 68 -9.80 -12.73 -1.37
CA SER A 68 -9.32 -13.08 -0.02
C SER A 68 -8.64 -11.91 0.68
N LYS A 69 -7.85 -11.12 -0.07
CA LYS A 69 -7.22 -9.91 0.47
C LYS A 69 -8.27 -8.87 0.83
N LYS A 70 -9.30 -8.69 -0.02
CA LYS A 70 -10.46 -7.86 0.30
C LYS A 70 -11.14 -8.30 1.60
N GLU A 71 -11.46 -9.59 1.74
CA GLU A 71 -12.11 -10.14 2.93
C GLU A 71 -11.26 -9.94 4.20
N LEU A 72 -9.93 -10.11 4.10
CA LEU A 72 -9.02 -9.83 5.21
C LEU A 72 -9.07 -8.36 5.64
N LEU A 73 -8.95 -7.44 4.67
CA LEU A 73 -8.98 -6.00 4.95
C LEU A 73 -10.31 -5.55 5.54
N GLU A 74 -11.43 -6.06 5.05
CA GLU A 74 -12.77 -5.78 5.60
C GLU A 74 -12.91 -6.30 7.04
N LYS A 75 -12.38 -7.48 7.36
CA LYS A 75 -12.34 -8.01 8.73
C LYS A 75 -11.47 -7.15 9.66
N ILE A 76 -10.29 -6.72 9.19
CA ILE A 76 -9.42 -5.81 9.96
C ILE A 76 -10.16 -4.50 10.20
N TYR A 77 -10.72 -3.88 9.17
CA TYR A 77 -11.39 -2.57 9.26
C TYR A 77 -12.60 -2.60 10.19
N LYS A 78 -13.38 -3.67 10.14
CA LYS A 78 -14.59 -3.83 10.98
C LYS A 78 -14.32 -3.59 12.45
N ASP A 79 -13.21 -4.14 12.95
CA ASP A 79 -12.86 -4.14 14.37
C ASP A 79 -11.89 -3.01 14.76
N ASN A 80 -11.33 -2.29 13.77
CA ASN A 80 -10.25 -1.30 13.99
C ASN A 80 -10.47 0.00 13.19
N LYS A 81 -11.68 0.55 13.21
CA LYS A 81 -12.06 1.77 12.45
C LYS A 81 -11.29 3.03 12.87
N SER A 82 -10.71 3.04 14.06
CA SER A 82 -9.91 4.16 14.56
C SER A 82 -8.46 4.16 14.05
N CYS A 83 -8.01 3.08 13.42
CA CYS A 83 -6.70 3.04 12.80
C CYS A 83 -6.66 3.89 11.52
N GLU A 84 -5.50 4.44 11.21
CA GLU A 84 -5.21 5.02 9.91
C GLU A 84 -4.96 3.91 8.89
N TYR A 85 -5.52 4.04 7.68
CA TYR A 85 -5.37 3.08 6.60
C TYR A 85 -4.58 3.72 5.47
N LEU A 86 -3.40 3.16 5.19
CA LEU A 86 -2.45 3.70 4.24
C LEU A 86 -2.12 2.67 3.16
N HIS A 87 -1.77 3.13 1.99
CA HIS A 87 -1.30 2.31 0.89
C HIS A 87 0.02 2.85 0.36
N GLU A 88 1.01 1.99 0.28
CA GLU A 88 2.31 2.28 -0.30
C GLU A 88 2.50 1.42 -1.57
N GLY A 89 2.63 2.08 -2.69
CA GLY A 89 2.80 1.48 -4.01
C GLY A 89 3.79 2.27 -4.86
N ASP A 90 3.88 1.91 -6.13
CA ASP A 90 4.66 2.65 -7.12
C ASP A 90 4.09 4.06 -7.30
N ILE A 91 4.96 5.07 -7.48
CA ILE A 91 4.52 6.40 -7.91
C ILE A 91 4.40 6.36 -9.43
N ASP A 92 3.38 5.68 -9.89
CA ASP A 92 2.99 5.58 -11.30
C ASP A 92 1.46 5.50 -11.43
N ILE A 93 0.96 5.52 -12.66
CA ILE A 93 -0.48 5.47 -12.91
C ILE A 93 -1.14 4.21 -12.34
N TYR A 94 -0.44 3.07 -12.36
CA TYR A 94 -1.00 1.80 -11.90
C TYR A 94 -1.10 1.72 -10.39
N GLY A 95 -0.11 2.25 -9.64
CA GLY A 95 -0.17 2.36 -8.18
C GLY A 95 -1.37 3.20 -7.72
N PHE A 96 -1.65 4.34 -8.39
CA PHE A 96 -2.86 5.13 -8.08
C PHE A 96 -4.15 4.41 -8.45
N LEU A 97 -4.20 3.67 -9.56
CA LEU A 97 -5.37 2.86 -9.92
C LEU A 97 -5.59 1.69 -8.94
N ILE A 98 -4.53 1.09 -8.41
CA ILE A 98 -4.62 0.05 -7.38
C ILE A 98 -5.17 0.65 -6.09
N LEU A 99 -4.69 1.81 -5.66
CA LEU A 99 -5.19 2.53 -4.48
C LEU A 99 -6.69 2.86 -4.61
N GLU A 100 -7.12 3.43 -5.74
CA GLU A 100 -8.54 3.74 -5.96
C GLU A 100 -9.41 2.46 -6.02
N ASN A 101 -8.93 1.43 -6.70
CA ASN A 101 -9.61 0.13 -6.72
C ASN A 101 -9.74 -0.44 -5.30
N LEU A 102 -8.70 -0.29 -4.46
CA LEU A 102 -8.71 -0.72 -3.06
C LEU A 102 -9.79 0.03 -2.27
N LYS A 103 -9.85 1.36 -2.37
CA LYS A 103 -10.88 2.22 -1.73
C LYS A 103 -12.29 1.81 -2.15
N VAL A 104 -12.54 1.72 -3.45
CA VAL A 104 -13.86 1.39 -4.02
C VAL A 104 -14.33 0.00 -3.61
N ARG A 105 -13.44 -1.00 -3.70
CA ARG A 105 -13.84 -2.40 -3.46
C ARG A 105 -14.00 -2.76 -2.00
N THR A 106 -13.27 -2.11 -1.10
CA THR A 106 -13.31 -2.40 0.35
C THR A 106 -14.18 -1.42 1.14
N GLY A 107 -14.44 -0.23 0.60
CA GLY A 107 -15.07 0.87 1.34
C GLY A 107 -14.19 1.44 2.46
N ILE A 108 -12.90 1.09 2.50
CA ILE A 108 -11.94 1.56 3.50
C ILE A 108 -11.28 2.85 2.99
N PRO A 109 -11.20 3.92 3.79
CA PRO A 109 -10.65 5.22 3.38
C PRO A 109 -9.11 5.20 3.36
N PHE A 110 -8.52 4.39 2.49
CA PHE A 110 -7.08 4.36 2.31
C PHE A 110 -6.54 5.70 1.79
N LYS A 111 -5.40 6.12 2.32
CA LYS A 111 -4.64 7.27 1.84
C LYS A 111 -3.31 6.81 1.24
N PRO A 112 -2.76 7.54 0.25
CA PRO A 112 -1.43 7.26 -0.25
C PRO A 112 -0.36 7.50 0.82
N LEU A 113 0.62 6.63 0.92
CA LEU A 113 1.80 6.78 1.75
C LEU A 113 3.02 6.91 0.83
N LEU A 114 3.70 8.07 0.89
CA LEU A 114 4.85 8.39 0.04
C LEU A 114 4.56 8.37 -1.48
N MET A 115 3.31 8.43 -1.87
CA MET A 115 2.87 8.52 -3.27
C MET A 115 2.38 9.93 -3.56
N ASP A 116 3.20 10.94 -3.27
CA ASP A 116 2.88 12.35 -3.42
C ASP A 116 3.92 13.07 -4.31
N VAL A 117 3.59 14.32 -4.70
CA VAL A 117 4.44 15.10 -5.59
C VAL A 117 5.79 15.46 -4.97
N ASN A 118 5.86 15.66 -3.64
CA ASN A 118 7.12 16.02 -2.98
C ASN A 118 8.07 14.82 -2.97
N THR A 119 7.55 13.63 -2.69
CA THR A 119 8.30 12.39 -2.81
C THR A 119 8.82 12.22 -4.24
N LEU A 120 7.94 12.36 -5.24
CA LEU A 120 8.33 12.22 -6.66
C LEU A 120 9.41 13.24 -7.06
N LYS A 121 9.29 14.52 -6.65
CA LYS A 121 10.29 15.56 -6.93
C LYS A 121 11.67 15.21 -6.37
N ARG A 122 11.73 14.72 -5.13
CA ARG A 122 12.99 14.31 -4.49
C ARG A 122 13.70 13.22 -5.29
N PHE A 123 12.96 12.22 -5.75
CA PHE A 123 13.52 11.14 -6.58
C PHE A 123 13.93 11.61 -7.97
N TYR A 124 13.15 12.49 -8.58
CA TYR A 124 13.47 13.09 -9.86
C TYR A 124 14.77 13.91 -9.77
N GLU A 125 14.91 14.78 -8.78
CA GLU A 125 16.12 15.59 -8.54
C GLU A 125 17.36 14.74 -8.23
N ALA A 126 17.17 13.60 -7.57
CA ALA A 126 18.22 12.62 -7.32
C ALA A 126 18.60 11.77 -8.56
N GLY A 127 17.89 11.91 -9.68
CA GLY A 127 18.09 11.08 -10.87
C GLY A 127 17.62 9.62 -10.71
N ILE A 128 16.78 9.33 -9.71
CA ILE A 128 16.28 7.99 -9.38
C ILE A 128 14.82 7.87 -9.85
N TYR A 129 14.64 7.69 -11.14
CA TYR A 129 13.31 7.54 -11.74
C TYR A 129 13.38 6.72 -13.03
N LYS A 130 12.24 6.28 -13.51
CA LYS A 130 12.04 5.69 -14.83
C LYS A 130 11.25 6.64 -15.73
N GLU A 131 11.49 6.58 -17.02
CA GLU A 131 10.71 7.35 -17.98
C GLU A 131 9.31 6.76 -18.16
N LEU A 132 8.32 7.65 -18.37
CA LEU A 132 6.99 7.24 -18.77
C LEU A 132 7.03 6.70 -20.20
N ASN A 133 6.39 5.56 -20.41
CA ASN A 133 6.15 5.06 -21.76
C ASN A 133 4.81 5.58 -22.31
N VAL A 134 4.55 5.34 -23.60
CA VAL A 134 3.33 5.79 -24.29
C VAL A 134 2.05 5.22 -23.64
N SER A 135 2.11 4.00 -23.09
CA SER A 135 0.99 3.39 -22.40
C SER A 135 0.67 4.10 -21.07
N ASP A 136 1.72 4.47 -20.32
CA ASP A 136 1.56 5.21 -19.05
C ASP A 136 0.85 6.54 -19.32
N ILE A 137 1.31 7.31 -20.31
CA ILE A 137 0.73 8.61 -20.68
C ILE A 137 -0.76 8.45 -21.05
N ARG A 138 -1.09 7.51 -21.95
CA ARG A 138 -2.48 7.23 -22.32
C ARG A 138 -3.36 6.83 -21.13
N MET A 139 -2.81 6.05 -20.19
CA MET A 139 -3.54 5.63 -19.00
C MET A 139 -3.77 6.78 -18.04
N ILE A 140 -2.81 7.71 -17.87
CA ILE A 140 -2.99 8.93 -17.07
C ILE A 140 -4.12 9.77 -17.68
N GLU A 141 -4.07 10.07 -18.98
CA GLU A 141 -5.07 10.87 -19.68
C GLU A 141 -6.46 10.26 -19.57
N LYS A 142 -6.58 8.94 -19.80
CA LYS A 142 -7.86 8.20 -19.72
C LYS A 142 -8.49 8.24 -18.34
N ASN A 143 -7.69 8.22 -17.28
CA ASN A 143 -8.18 8.11 -15.91
C ASN A 143 -8.13 9.43 -15.13
N ARG A 144 -7.76 10.54 -15.76
CA ARG A 144 -7.55 11.84 -15.12
C ARG A 144 -8.72 12.30 -14.26
N GLU A 145 -9.94 12.12 -14.76
CA GLU A 145 -11.16 12.50 -14.01
C GLU A 145 -11.37 11.65 -12.75
N ASN A 146 -11.05 10.36 -12.81
CA ASN A 146 -11.19 9.45 -11.67
C ASN A 146 -10.07 9.64 -10.62
N LEU A 147 -8.96 10.26 -11.03
CA LEU A 147 -7.76 10.46 -10.21
C LEU A 147 -7.50 11.93 -9.89
N LYS A 148 -8.56 12.76 -9.84
CA LYS A 148 -8.44 14.20 -9.55
C LYS A 148 -7.73 14.51 -8.24
N GLU A 149 -7.89 13.67 -7.25
CA GLU A 149 -7.23 13.77 -5.94
C GLU A 149 -5.70 13.76 -6.07
N TYR A 150 -5.17 13.14 -7.13
CA TYR A 150 -3.72 12.98 -7.41
C TYR A 150 -3.24 13.85 -8.58
N SER A 151 -4.02 14.85 -9.00
CA SER A 151 -3.71 15.66 -10.19
C SER A 151 -2.32 16.27 -10.15
N GLU A 152 -1.87 16.77 -8.99
CA GLU A 152 -0.56 17.42 -8.84
C GLU A 152 0.60 16.46 -9.15
N VAL A 153 0.55 15.23 -8.65
CA VAL A 153 1.59 14.23 -8.91
C VAL A 153 1.52 13.72 -10.35
N LEU A 154 0.32 13.52 -10.90
CA LEU A 154 0.13 13.08 -12.29
C LEU A 154 0.60 14.16 -13.29
N ASP A 155 0.35 15.44 -13.00
CA ASP A 155 0.83 16.56 -13.81
C ASP A 155 2.36 16.64 -13.79
N PHE A 156 2.98 16.46 -12.63
CA PHE A 156 4.43 16.41 -12.53
C PHE A 156 5.02 15.22 -13.30
N MET A 157 4.40 14.04 -13.21
CA MET A 157 4.81 12.87 -14.00
C MET A 157 4.80 13.16 -15.51
N LEU A 158 3.71 13.76 -16.01
CA LEU A 158 3.57 14.08 -17.42
C LEU A 158 4.56 15.16 -17.87
N LEU A 159 4.74 16.22 -17.07
CA LEU A 159 5.63 17.33 -17.39
C LEU A 159 7.10 16.89 -17.47
N ASN A 160 7.51 16.01 -16.57
CA ASN A 160 8.91 15.58 -16.44
C ASN A 160 9.16 14.18 -17.03
N HIS A 161 8.16 13.54 -17.63
CA HIS A 161 8.23 12.19 -18.19
C HIS A 161 8.79 11.15 -17.20
N CYS A 162 8.42 11.22 -15.92
CA CYS A 162 9.01 10.41 -14.86
C CYS A 162 7.99 9.63 -14.05
N LYS A 163 8.42 8.48 -13.51
CA LYS A 163 7.74 7.66 -12.50
C LYS A 163 8.76 7.00 -11.59
N VAL A 164 8.34 6.54 -10.40
CA VAL A 164 9.24 5.92 -9.42
C VAL A 164 8.65 4.60 -8.93
N GLU A 165 9.47 3.57 -8.91
CA GLU A 165 9.10 2.27 -8.35
C GLU A 165 9.26 2.27 -6.83
N GLN A 166 8.41 1.56 -6.12
CA GLN A 166 8.38 1.46 -4.66
C GLN A 166 9.72 1.03 -4.07
N GLU A 167 10.43 0.12 -4.72
CA GLU A 167 11.75 -0.34 -4.30
C GLU A 167 12.79 0.80 -4.26
N SER A 168 12.71 1.74 -5.19
CA SER A 168 13.59 2.92 -5.23
C SER A 168 13.32 3.86 -4.06
N ILE A 169 12.06 4.06 -3.69
CA ILE A 169 11.65 4.89 -2.56
C ILE A 169 12.34 4.42 -1.27
N ARG A 170 12.40 3.13 -1.10
CA ARG A 170 13.03 2.50 0.05
C ARG A 170 14.55 2.67 0.08
N ALA A 171 15.24 2.50 -1.04
CA ALA A 171 16.69 2.61 -1.09
C ALA A 171 17.18 3.97 -0.53
N VAL A 172 16.44 5.04 -0.79
CA VAL A 172 16.76 6.38 -0.26
C VAL A 172 16.46 6.51 1.24
N ARG A 173 15.38 5.90 1.74
CA ARG A 173 15.12 5.88 3.20
C ARG A 173 16.25 5.23 4.00
N LEU A 174 16.87 4.18 3.46
CA LEU A 174 17.99 3.51 4.10
C LEU A 174 19.24 4.41 4.12
N LEU A 175 19.46 5.23 3.09
CA LEU A 175 20.57 6.18 3.02
C LEU A 175 20.39 7.39 3.95
N GLU A 176 19.15 7.81 4.23
CA GLU A 176 18.84 8.92 5.15
C GLU A 176 18.94 8.52 6.64
N ASN A 177 18.85 7.23 6.94
CA ASN A 177 18.92 6.70 8.30
C ASN A 177 20.30 6.07 8.66
N SER A 178 21.28 6.17 7.75
CA SER A 178 22.67 5.71 7.91
C SER A 178 23.59 6.86 8.25
#